data_69ae338f8c85de09798ddf339a9293b3
#
_entry.id   69ae338f8c85de09798ddf339a9293b3
#
_cell.length_a   1.000
_cell.length_b   1.000
_cell.length_c   1.000
_cell.angle_alpha   90.00
_cell.angle_beta   90.00
_cell.angle_gamma   90.00
#
_symmetry.space_group_name_H-M   'P 1'
#
loop_
_entity.id
_entity.type
_entity.pdbx_description
1 polymer ?
#
loop_
_entity_poly.entity_id
_entity_poly.type
_entity_poly.pdbx_seq_one_letter_code
_entity_poly.pdbx_strand_id
1 'polypeptide(L)'
;EGVTLIHMDHLSQMTDDTLERRKQHIPAAEAIIEDMKLELNTWMNGRKYAPTIHALKAKLNDIVAGELTFQRKKLSNFDEEQAELISSRNKKKITNHFASHLKDENTSVDESIEFIEKVFQIGLQTPQKTTSPVEEKYKINLS
;
A
#
# COMPACT_ATOMS: atom_id res chain seq x y z
N GLU A 1 -47.90 -44.83 -7.24
CA GLU A 1 -47.43 -43.78 -8.17
C GLU A 1 -48.07 -42.47 -7.79
N GLY A 2 -47.39 -41.67 -6.96
CA GLY A 2 -47.88 -40.38 -6.51
C GLY A 2 -47.55 -39.29 -7.52
N VAL A 3 -48.55 -38.75 -8.18
CA VAL A 3 -48.42 -37.53 -9.00
C VAL A 3 -48.55 -36.33 -8.08
N THR A 4 -47.47 -35.61 -7.89
CA THR A 4 -47.47 -34.36 -7.12
C THR A 4 -47.97 -33.24 -8.04
N LEU A 5 -49.21 -32.76 -7.84
CA LEU A 5 -49.75 -31.58 -8.52
C LEU A 5 -49.09 -30.34 -7.96
N ILE A 6 -48.17 -29.75 -8.67
CA ILE A 6 -47.55 -28.48 -8.33
C ILE A 6 -48.37 -27.36 -8.96
N HIS A 7 -49.12 -26.60 -8.17
CA HIS A 7 -49.84 -25.42 -8.63
C HIS A 7 -48.88 -24.29 -9.00
N MET A 8 -49.14 -23.60 -10.10
CA MET A 8 -48.40 -22.41 -10.57
C MET A 8 -48.25 -21.34 -9.45
N ASP A 9 -49.28 -21.17 -8.65
CA ASP A 9 -49.29 -20.24 -7.52
C ASP A 9 -48.26 -20.63 -6.44
N HIS A 10 -48.09 -21.93 -6.19
CA HIS A 10 -47.12 -22.43 -5.24
C HIS A 10 -45.66 -22.23 -5.72
N LEU A 11 -45.41 -22.40 -7.00
CA LEU A 11 -44.12 -22.09 -7.63
C LEU A 11 -43.81 -20.59 -7.59
N SER A 12 -44.81 -19.73 -7.80
CA SER A 12 -44.69 -18.28 -7.71
C SER A 12 -44.30 -17.86 -6.28
N GLN A 13 -44.99 -18.38 -5.26
CA GLN A 13 -44.70 -18.13 -3.86
C GLN A 13 -43.28 -18.59 -3.46
N MET A 14 -42.88 -19.79 -3.91
CA MET A 14 -41.49 -20.28 -3.64
C MET A 14 -40.44 -19.40 -4.30
N THR A 15 -40.74 -18.84 -5.48
CA THR A 15 -39.84 -17.93 -6.17
C THR A 15 -39.76 -16.59 -5.45
N ASP A 16 -40.86 -16.06 -4.98
CA ASP A 16 -40.92 -14.79 -4.25
C ASP A 16 -40.22 -14.92 -2.89
N ASP A 17 -40.43 -16.01 -2.15
CA ASP A 17 -39.72 -16.30 -0.90
C ASP A 17 -38.19 -16.43 -1.12
N THR A 18 -37.82 -17.04 -2.23
CA THR A 18 -36.39 -17.17 -2.58
C THR A 18 -35.75 -15.82 -2.92
N LEU A 19 -36.47 -14.96 -3.65
CA LEU A 19 -36.04 -13.61 -3.96
C LEU A 19 -35.92 -12.76 -2.70
N GLU A 20 -36.90 -12.86 -1.80
CA GLU A 20 -36.87 -12.10 -0.54
C GLU A 20 -35.70 -12.52 0.36
N ARG A 21 -35.42 -13.81 0.50
CA ARG A 21 -34.24 -14.33 1.19
C ARG A 21 -32.95 -13.83 0.57
N ARG A 22 -32.84 -13.81 -0.78
CA ARG A 22 -31.66 -13.27 -1.47
C ARG A 22 -31.48 -11.78 -1.18
N LYS A 23 -32.55 -10.99 -1.21
CA LYS A 23 -32.52 -9.56 -0.86
C LYS A 23 -32.02 -9.30 0.56
N GLN A 24 -32.40 -10.16 1.52
CA GLN A 24 -31.92 -10.05 2.91
C GLN A 24 -30.41 -10.28 3.07
N HIS A 25 -29.79 -11.04 2.16
CA HIS A 25 -28.34 -11.30 2.19
C HIS A 25 -27.51 -10.25 1.45
N ILE A 26 -28.13 -9.39 0.62
CA ILE A 26 -27.42 -8.35 -0.12
C ILE A 26 -26.66 -7.38 0.78
N PRO A 27 -27.25 -6.81 1.86
CA PRO A 27 -26.53 -5.89 2.74
C PRO A 27 -25.29 -6.52 3.40
N ALA A 28 -25.38 -7.80 3.77
CA ALA A 28 -24.24 -8.52 4.35
C ALA A 28 -23.12 -8.74 3.32
N ALA A 29 -23.50 -9.07 2.08
CA ALA A 29 -22.53 -9.21 1.00
C ALA A 29 -21.88 -7.87 0.62
N GLU A 30 -22.65 -6.78 0.59
CA GLU A 30 -22.14 -5.43 0.35
C GLU A 30 -21.14 -5.00 1.44
N ALA A 31 -21.44 -5.26 2.72
CA ALA A 31 -20.52 -4.98 3.81
C ALA A 31 -19.18 -5.74 3.67
N ILE A 32 -19.23 -7.01 3.32
CA ILE A 32 -18.02 -7.82 3.07
C ILE A 32 -17.21 -7.24 1.90
N ILE A 33 -17.87 -6.82 0.83
CA ILE A 33 -17.19 -6.23 -0.32
C ILE A 33 -16.51 -4.91 0.05
N GLU A 34 -17.15 -4.06 0.84
CA GLU A 34 -16.56 -2.80 1.31
C GLU A 34 -15.34 -3.04 2.22
N ASP A 35 -15.43 -4.00 3.15
CA ASP A 35 -14.29 -4.39 3.97
C ASP A 35 -13.12 -4.90 3.11
N MET A 36 -13.38 -5.76 2.14
CA MET A 36 -12.35 -6.26 1.22
C MET A 36 -11.73 -5.14 0.36
N LYS A 37 -12.52 -4.16 -0.07
CA LYS A 37 -12.01 -2.99 -0.80
C LYS A 37 -11.08 -2.16 0.08
N LEU A 38 -11.44 -1.95 1.35
CA LEU A 38 -10.63 -1.20 2.30
C LEU A 38 -9.29 -1.91 2.56
N GLU A 39 -9.32 -3.22 2.79
CA GLU A 39 -8.11 -4.04 2.95
C GLU A 39 -7.21 -3.98 1.71
N LEU A 40 -7.81 -4.11 0.53
CA LEU A 40 -7.07 -4.04 -0.73
C LEU A 40 -6.41 -2.68 -0.92
N ASN A 41 -7.13 -1.58 -0.66
CA ASN A 41 -6.58 -0.23 -0.75
C ASN A 41 -5.42 -0.03 0.23
N THR A 42 -5.58 -0.48 1.47
CA THR A 42 -4.52 -0.41 2.50
C THR A 42 -3.28 -1.19 2.05
N TRP A 43 -3.46 -2.39 1.50
CA TRP A 43 -2.36 -3.19 0.98
C TRP A 43 -1.68 -2.54 -0.24
N MET A 44 -2.45 -2.01 -1.19
CA MET A 44 -1.92 -1.33 -2.37
C MET A 44 -1.12 -0.08 -1.99
N ASN A 45 -1.65 0.74 -1.07
CA ASN A 45 -0.94 1.91 -0.56
C ASN A 45 0.36 1.51 0.16
N GLY A 46 0.33 0.44 0.95
CA GLY A 46 1.52 -0.11 1.59
C GLY A 46 2.62 -0.44 0.59
N ARG A 47 2.27 -1.02 -0.54
CA ARG A 47 3.23 -1.30 -1.62
C ARG A 47 3.78 -0.04 -2.30
N LYS A 48 2.97 1.01 -2.41
CA LYS A 48 3.41 2.28 -3.01
C LYS A 48 4.47 2.96 -2.17
N TYR A 49 4.26 3.08 -0.86
CA TYR A 49 5.17 3.84 0.00
C TYR A 49 6.36 3.01 0.55
N ALA A 50 6.34 1.69 0.49
CA ALA A 50 7.42 0.86 1.00
C ALA A 50 8.80 1.20 0.38
N PRO A 51 8.94 1.39 -0.94
CA PRO A 51 10.21 1.80 -1.55
C PRO A 51 10.70 3.15 -1.03
N THR A 52 9.82 4.12 -0.85
CA THR A 52 10.14 5.46 -0.32
C THR A 52 10.64 5.37 1.12
N ILE A 53 10.01 4.56 1.96
CA ILE A 53 10.48 4.31 3.34
C ILE A 53 11.85 3.63 3.36
N HIS A 54 12.11 2.69 2.45
CA HIS A 54 13.42 2.07 2.32
C HIS A 54 14.50 3.07 1.89
N ALA A 55 14.22 3.89 0.91
CA ALA A 55 15.12 4.94 0.44
C ALA A 55 15.37 6.00 1.52
N LEU A 56 14.35 6.38 2.29
CA LEU A 56 14.48 7.27 3.44
C LEU A 56 15.41 6.67 4.50
N LYS A 57 15.25 5.39 4.85
CA LYS A 57 16.16 4.70 5.77
C LYS A 57 17.61 4.72 5.30
N ALA A 58 17.84 4.43 4.02
CA ALA A 58 19.17 4.48 3.43
C ALA A 58 19.77 5.89 3.54
N LYS A 59 19.01 6.92 3.17
CA LYS A 59 19.44 8.32 3.27
C LYS A 59 19.78 8.74 4.69
N LEU A 60 18.95 8.36 5.66
CA LEU A 60 19.23 8.63 7.08
C LEU A 60 20.48 7.88 7.57
N ASN A 61 20.73 6.67 7.08
CA ASN A 61 21.96 5.94 7.39
C ASN A 61 23.19 6.67 6.85
N ASP A 62 23.14 7.16 5.61
CA ASP A 62 24.25 7.90 5.00
C ASP A 62 24.56 9.20 5.75
N ILE A 63 23.52 9.95 6.14
CA ILE A 63 23.66 11.18 6.94
C ILE A 63 24.34 10.86 8.27
N VAL A 64 23.87 9.85 8.99
CA VAL A 64 24.44 9.45 10.28
C VAL A 64 25.87 8.96 10.13
N ALA A 65 26.18 8.12 9.14
CA ALA A 65 27.53 7.63 8.90
C ALA A 65 28.51 8.76 8.60
N GLY A 66 28.07 9.76 7.81
CA GLY A 66 28.85 10.97 7.56
C GLY A 66 29.15 11.75 8.85
N GLU A 67 28.13 11.96 9.68
CA GLU A 67 28.27 12.68 10.93
C GLU A 67 29.15 11.93 11.96
N LEU A 68 28.97 10.62 12.13
CA LEU A 68 29.82 9.81 13.00
C LEU A 68 31.28 9.86 12.56
N THR A 69 31.55 9.81 11.27
CA THR A 69 32.89 9.92 10.71
C THR A 69 33.50 11.29 11.00
N PHE A 70 32.71 12.35 10.90
CA PHE A 70 33.17 13.71 11.24
C PHE A 70 33.48 13.86 12.74
N GLN A 71 32.60 13.40 13.62
CA GLN A 71 32.76 13.49 15.07
C GLN A 71 33.95 12.67 15.57
N ARG A 72 34.17 11.49 15.00
CA ARG A 72 35.36 10.66 15.30
C ARG A 72 36.68 11.39 15.03
N LYS A 73 36.72 12.21 13.97
CA LYS A 73 37.91 13.01 13.64
C LYS A 73 38.09 14.23 14.54
N LYS A 74 36.99 14.77 15.06
CA LYS A 74 36.98 16.04 15.81
C LYS A 74 37.14 15.86 17.32
N LEU A 75 36.64 14.76 17.88
CA LEU A 75 36.58 14.51 19.31
C LEU A 75 37.54 13.38 19.67
N SER A 76 38.51 13.66 20.57
CA SER A 76 39.49 12.66 21.04
C SER A 76 38.87 11.56 21.93
N ASN A 77 37.73 11.85 22.60
CA ASN A 77 37.02 10.91 23.47
C ASN A 77 35.62 10.63 22.92
N PHE A 78 35.54 10.25 21.64
CA PHE A 78 34.26 9.94 20.99
C PHE A 78 33.83 8.51 21.32
N ASP A 79 32.72 8.37 22.04
CA ASP A 79 32.06 7.08 22.28
C ASP A 79 31.19 6.70 21.09
N GLU A 80 31.77 5.92 20.20
CA GLU A 80 31.13 5.50 18.95
C GLU A 80 29.92 4.59 19.21
N GLU A 81 30.02 3.67 20.16
CA GLU A 81 28.96 2.71 20.48
C GLU A 81 27.69 3.43 20.99
N GLN A 82 27.89 4.39 21.90
CA GLN A 82 26.76 5.18 22.40
C GLN A 82 26.17 6.08 21.34
N ALA A 83 26.98 6.68 20.47
CA ALA A 83 26.50 7.51 19.37
C ALA A 83 25.73 6.70 18.32
N GLU A 84 26.19 5.51 17.98
CA GLU A 84 25.46 4.60 17.08
C GLU A 84 24.13 4.15 17.67
N LEU A 85 24.09 3.81 18.96
CA LEU A 85 22.85 3.40 19.63
C LEU A 85 21.80 4.52 19.59
N ILE A 86 22.19 5.75 19.95
CA ILE A 86 21.29 6.92 19.94
C ILE A 86 20.81 7.20 18.52
N SER A 87 21.74 7.20 17.56
CA SER A 87 21.43 7.47 16.15
C SER A 87 20.49 6.42 15.56
N SER A 88 20.71 5.14 15.88
CA SER A 88 19.85 4.04 15.44
C SER A 88 18.41 4.19 15.97
N ARG A 89 18.26 4.55 17.25
CA ARG A 89 16.95 4.81 17.84
C ARG A 89 16.24 6.01 17.21
N ASN A 90 16.98 7.09 16.94
CA ASN A 90 16.43 8.28 16.31
C ASN A 90 15.99 8.00 14.87
N LYS A 91 16.82 7.31 14.08
CA LYS A 91 16.45 6.88 12.71
C LYS A 91 15.17 6.06 12.71
N LYS A 92 15.05 5.09 13.64
CA LYS A 92 13.84 4.26 13.75
C LYS A 92 12.60 5.08 14.09
N LYS A 93 12.69 6.01 15.04
CA LYS A 93 11.58 6.90 15.41
C LYS A 93 11.15 7.76 14.24
N ILE A 94 12.09 8.43 13.58
CA ILE A 94 11.80 9.28 12.41
C ILE A 94 11.11 8.46 11.32
N THR A 95 11.67 7.31 10.96
CA THR A 95 11.09 6.45 9.92
C THR A 95 9.69 5.97 10.28
N ASN A 96 9.45 5.64 11.55
CA ASN A 96 8.13 5.21 12.01
C ASN A 96 7.10 6.34 11.92
N HIS A 97 7.48 7.60 12.20
CA HIS A 97 6.57 8.74 12.03
C HIS A 97 6.15 8.91 10.57
N PHE A 98 7.08 8.83 9.63
CA PHE A 98 6.75 8.89 8.21
C PHE A 98 5.87 7.70 7.77
N ALA A 99 6.20 6.49 8.20
CA ALA A 99 5.40 5.31 7.89
C ALA A 99 3.98 5.40 8.48
N SER A 100 3.83 5.96 9.67
CA SER A 100 2.51 6.18 10.28
C SER A 100 1.70 7.22 9.51
N HIS A 101 2.34 8.31 9.09
CA HIS A 101 1.70 9.34 8.28
C HIS A 101 1.21 8.79 6.92
N LEU A 102 2.02 7.96 6.27
CA LEU A 102 1.66 7.33 4.99
C LEU A 102 0.57 6.24 5.10
N LYS A 103 0.29 5.77 6.32
CA LYS A 103 -0.81 4.83 6.59
C LYS A 103 -2.13 5.53 6.92
N ASP A 104 -2.10 6.83 7.18
CA ASP A 104 -3.30 7.59 7.54
C ASP A 104 -4.22 7.68 6.32
N GLU A 105 -5.47 7.25 6.49
CA GLU A 105 -6.48 7.21 5.44
C GLU A 105 -6.84 8.61 4.88
N ASN A 106 -6.62 9.65 5.68
CA ASN A 106 -6.87 11.04 5.27
C ASN A 106 -5.70 11.66 4.49
N THR A 107 -4.62 10.93 4.31
CA THR A 107 -3.41 11.42 3.66
C THR A 107 -3.35 10.98 2.20
N SER A 108 -3.09 11.92 1.30
CA SER A 108 -2.73 11.60 -0.08
C SER A 108 -1.35 10.94 -0.10
N VAL A 109 -1.32 9.63 -0.28
CA VAL A 109 -0.08 8.84 -0.28
C VAL A 109 0.88 9.32 -1.37
N ASP A 110 0.37 9.61 -2.56
CA ASP A 110 1.20 10.01 -3.70
C ASP A 110 1.86 11.38 -3.48
N GLU A 111 1.11 12.37 -2.95
CA GLU A 111 1.66 13.69 -2.60
C GLU A 111 2.69 13.60 -1.46
N SER A 112 2.44 12.75 -0.48
CA SER A 112 3.37 12.55 0.64
C SER A 112 4.66 11.86 0.21
N ILE A 113 4.58 10.90 -0.71
CA ILE A 113 5.75 10.27 -1.33
C ILE A 113 6.59 11.33 -2.05
N GLU A 114 5.97 12.10 -2.93
CA GLU A 114 6.65 13.17 -3.68
C GLU A 114 7.32 14.18 -2.74
N PHE A 115 6.63 14.58 -1.68
CA PHE A 115 7.18 15.49 -0.68
C PHE A 115 8.42 14.91 0.01
N ILE A 116 8.36 13.65 0.46
CA ILE A 116 9.49 12.98 1.13
C ILE A 116 10.68 12.86 0.17
N GLU A 117 10.44 12.44 -1.07
CA GLU A 117 11.47 12.30 -2.09
C GLU A 117 12.16 13.63 -2.38
N LYS A 118 11.40 14.70 -2.48
CA LYS A 118 11.90 16.05 -2.74
C LYS A 118 12.70 16.61 -1.56
N VAL A 119 12.19 16.46 -0.33
CA VAL A 119 12.83 16.99 0.88
C VAL A 119 14.14 16.27 1.19
N PHE A 120 14.15 14.94 1.08
CA PHE A 120 15.34 14.13 1.37
C PHE A 120 16.24 13.90 0.14
N GLN A 121 15.86 14.44 -1.02
CA GLN A 121 16.57 14.24 -2.29
C GLN A 121 16.78 12.75 -2.58
N ILE A 122 15.73 11.97 -2.42
CA ILE A 122 15.71 10.54 -2.69
C ILE A 122 15.26 10.37 -4.13
N GLY A 123 16.18 10.10 -5.05
CA GLY A 123 15.86 9.77 -6.42
C GLY A 123 15.39 8.32 -6.54
N LEU A 124 14.11 8.05 -6.26
CA LEU A 124 13.49 6.85 -6.78
C LEU A 124 13.21 7.12 -8.25
N GLN A 125 13.96 6.47 -9.13
CA GLN A 125 13.58 6.41 -10.53
C GLN A 125 12.16 5.85 -10.55
N THR A 126 11.19 6.66 -10.96
CA THR A 126 9.87 6.17 -11.33
C THR A 126 10.10 4.97 -12.22
N PRO A 127 9.54 3.78 -11.95
CA PRO A 127 9.66 2.66 -12.87
C PRO A 127 9.14 3.18 -14.20
N GLN A 128 10.04 3.31 -15.19
CA GLN A 128 9.63 3.59 -16.55
C GLN A 128 8.55 2.55 -16.84
N LYS A 129 7.36 3.02 -17.24
CA LYS A 129 6.34 2.18 -17.85
C LYS A 129 7.07 1.32 -18.87
N THR A 130 7.40 0.11 -18.53
CA THR A 130 7.77 -0.90 -19.50
C THR A 130 6.52 -1.08 -20.33
N THR A 131 6.45 -0.37 -21.44
CA THR A 131 5.56 -0.71 -22.53
C THR A 131 5.83 -2.17 -22.84
N SER A 132 4.86 -3.00 -22.46
CA SER A 132 4.88 -4.42 -22.74
C SER A 132 5.12 -4.63 -24.24
N PRO A 133 6.02 -5.55 -24.66
CA PRO A 133 6.28 -5.79 -26.09
C PRO A 133 5.10 -6.42 -26.83
N VAL A 134 3.92 -6.47 -26.23
CA VAL A 134 2.75 -7.14 -26.81
C VAL A 134 1.97 -6.24 -27.76
N GLU A 135 2.12 -4.92 -27.71
CA GLU A 135 1.37 -4.02 -28.61
C GLU A 135 1.98 -3.85 -30.01
N GLU A 136 3.24 -4.25 -30.21
CA GLU A 136 3.89 -4.08 -31.50
C GLU A 136 3.60 -5.22 -32.50
N LYS A 137 2.98 -6.31 -32.04
CA LYS A 137 2.68 -7.48 -32.88
C LYS A 137 1.37 -7.40 -33.68
N TYR A 138 0.54 -6.39 -33.43
CA TYR A 138 -0.77 -6.25 -34.10
C TYR A 138 -0.88 -5.08 -35.10
N LYS A 139 0.23 -4.39 -35.40
CA LYS A 139 0.23 -3.28 -36.37
C LYS A 139 0.71 -3.64 -37.77
N ILE A 140 0.95 -4.91 -38.07
CA ILE A 140 1.34 -5.33 -39.41
C ILE A 140 0.23 -6.23 -39.93
N ASN A 141 -0.76 -5.65 -40.59
CA ASN A 141 -1.54 -6.18 -41.73
C ASN A 141 -2.88 -5.46 -41.86
N LEU A 142 -2.85 -4.20 -42.28
CA LEU A 142 -3.98 -3.55 -42.97
C LEU A 142 -3.36 -2.55 -43.97
N SER A 143 -2.91 -3.09 -45.06
CA SER A 143 -2.70 -2.37 -46.33
C SER A 143 -3.31 -3.20 -47.44
#